data_8aa202d8b1656e1ae47cb14308a70336
#
_entry.id   8aa202d8b1656e1ae47cb14308a70336
#
_cell.length_a   1.000
_cell.length_b   1.000
_cell.length_c   1.000
_cell.angle_alpha   90.00
_cell.angle_beta   90.00
_cell.angle_gamma   90.00
#
_symmetry.space_group_name_H-M   'P 1'
#
loop_
_entity.id
_entity.type
_entity.pdbx_description
1 polymer ?
#
loop_
_entity_poly.entity_id
_entity_poly.type
_entity_poly.pdbx_seq_one_letter_code
_entity_poly.pdbx_strand_id
1 'polypeptide(L)'
;VEGPSDEAALGSILKEYFSSEEIQFVVVHGDITTKDYTSTDNILSKINNLIESVKQKYGYKIEDFLKIIHIVDMDGAFCNDAIVEKDVEGVHYYLDCIETKYPDYLIRKHTQKAEILSKLYSSGKINGVSYRIYFNSCNLEHVLFNELKDFTDDEKADMADDFAEKFEGKVEDF
;
A
#
# COMPACT_ATOMS: atom_id res chain seq x y z
N VAL A 1 -3.77 2.26 3.51
CA VAL A 1 -3.94 1.39 2.33
C VAL A 1 -4.12 2.24 1.07
N GLU A 2 -3.78 1.70 -0.09
CA GLU A 2 -3.79 2.45 -1.35
C GLU A 2 -5.17 2.51 -1.99
N GLY A 3 -5.92 1.42 -1.97
CA GLY A 3 -7.19 1.27 -2.63
C GLY A 3 -8.34 0.75 -1.76
N PRO A 4 -9.59 0.86 -2.28
CA PRO A 4 -10.76 0.31 -1.61
C PRO A 4 -10.73 -1.22 -1.49
N SER A 5 -10.13 -1.93 -2.46
CA SER A 5 -9.95 -3.38 -2.42
C SER A 5 -9.06 -3.83 -1.25
N ASP A 6 -8.02 -3.03 -0.91
CA ASP A 6 -7.19 -3.32 0.27
C ASP A 6 -8.01 -3.21 1.56
N GLU A 7 -8.88 -2.19 1.65
CA GLU A 7 -9.77 -2.03 2.80
C GLU A 7 -10.80 -3.18 2.86
N ALA A 8 -11.36 -3.59 1.73
CA ALA A 8 -12.31 -4.69 1.66
C ALA A 8 -11.66 -6.01 2.08
N ALA A 9 -10.49 -6.35 1.53
CA ALA A 9 -9.76 -7.58 1.83
C ALA A 9 -9.32 -7.68 3.30
N LEU A 10 -8.79 -6.60 3.85
CA LEU A 10 -8.12 -6.63 5.16
C LEU A 10 -8.98 -6.06 6.30
N GLY A 11 -10.06 -5.34 5.97
CA GLY A 11 -10.79 -4.54 6.95
C GLY A 11 -11.46 -5.35 8.05
N SER A 12 -12.18 -6.42 7.70
CA SER A 12 -12.85 -7.31 8.67
C SER A 12 -11.82 -8.07 9.51
N ILE A 13 -10.80 -8.61 8.86
CA ILE A 13 -9.73 -9.41 9.48
C ILE A 13 -8.98 -8.58 10.53
N LEU A 14 -8.53 -7.38 10.15
CA LEU A 14 -7.81 -6.50 11.08
C LEU A 14 -8.70 -6.00 12.22
N LYS A 15 -9.99 -5.73 11.97
CA LYS A 15 -10.93 -5.35 13.03
C LYS A 15 -11.16 -6.48 14.02
N GLU A 16 -11.22 -7.73 13.55
CA GLU A 16 -11.34 -8.91 14.42
C GLU A 16 -10.04 -9.15 15.20
N TYR A 17 -8.89 -9.10 14.52
CA TYR A 17 -7.58 -9.27 15.16
C TYR A 17 -7.30 -8.24 16.26
N PHE A 18 -7.65 -6.99 16.02
CA PHE A 18 -7.53 -5.90 16.99
C PHE A 18 -8.88 -5.60 17.67
N SER A 19 -9.61 -6.62 18.07
CA SER A 19 -10.99 -6.49 18.59
C SER A 19 -11.13 -5.60 19.84
N SER A 20 -10.04 -5.35 20.57
CA SER A 20 -10.01 -4.42 21.71
C SER A 20 -9.79 -2.96 21.30
N GLU A 21 -9.49 -2.69 20.02
CA GLU A 21 -9.08 -1.38 19.54
C GLU A 21 -10.02 -0.88 18.43
N GLU A 22 -10.14 0.42 18.31
CA GLU A 22 -10.85 1.04 17.18
C GLU A 22 -9.89 1.19 16.00
N ILE A 23 -10.26 0.57 14.85
CA ILE A 23 -9.48 0.68 13.61
C ILE A 23 -10.17 1.63 12.65
N GLN A 24 -9.43 2.64 12.20
CA GLN A 24 -9.83 3.55 11.15
C GLN A 24 -8.99 3.30 9.90
N PHE A 25 -9.66 2.89 8.82
CA PHE A 25 -9.01 2.80 7.51
C PHE A 25 -8.96 4.16 6.83
N VAL A 26 -7.81 4.45 6.23
CA VAL A 26 -7.61 5.60 5.36
C VAL A 26 -7.20 5.10 3.99
N VAL A 27 -8.15 5.13 3.05
CA VAL A 27 -7.90 4.83 1.64
C VAL A 27 -7.36 6.08 0.96
N VAL A 28 -6.20 5.97 0.36
CA VAL A 28 -5.49 7.11 -0.24
C VAL A 28 -5.89 7.35 -1.71
N HIS A 29 -6.62 6.40 -2.31
CA HIS A 29 -7.00 6.41 -3.73
C HIS A 29 -5.79 6.57 -4.65
N GLY A 30 -4.94 5.55 -4.63
CA GLY A 30 -3.70 5.43 -5.38
C GLY A 30 -2.44 5.60 -4.53
N ASP A 31 -1.32 5.20 -5.09
CA ASP A 31 -0.03 5.15 -4.40
C ASP A 31 0.48 6.55 -3.99
N ILE A 32 0.49 6.82 -2.69
CA ILE A 32 0.97 8.09 -2.15
C ILE A 32 2.47 8.31 -2.45
N THR A 33 3.23 7.24 -2.68
CA THR A 33 4.68 7.32 -2.90
C THR A 33 5.02 7.75 -4.32
N THR A 34 4.13 7.53 -5.28
CA THR A 34 4.31 7.89 -6.69
C THR A 34 3.44 9.05 -7.17
N LYS A 35 2.53 9.56 -6.32
CA LYS A 35 1.72 10.76 -6.66
C LYS A 35 2.62 11.95 -6.99
N ASP A 36 2.14 12.79 -7.91
CA ASP A 36 2.82 14.01 -8.33
C ASP A 36 3.27 14.84 -7.12
N TYR A 37 4.47 15.41 -7.25
CA TYR A 37 5.12 16.22 -6.22
C TYR A 37 5.39 15.48 -4.88
N THR A 38 5.41 14.14 -4.87
CA THR A 38 5.88 13.37 -3.72
C THR A 38 7.39 13.19 -3.79
N SER A 39 8.05 13.41 -2.65
CA SER A 39 9.50 13.26 -2.49
C SER A 39 9.83 12.80 -1.07
N THR A 40 11.08 12.43 -0.85
CA THR A 40 11.60 12.12 0.50
C THR A 40 11.46 13.29 1.47
N ASP A 41 11.42 14.54 0.98
CA ASP A 41 11.31 15.73 1.84
C ASP A 41 9.91 15.96 2.36
N ASN A 42 8.86 15.55 1.59
CA ASN A 42 7.48 15.88 1.92
C ASN A 42 6.59 14.69 2.26
N ILE A 43 7.04 13.44 2.06
CA ILE A 43 6.21 12.25 2.29
C ILE A 43 5.68 12.15 3.73
N LEU A 44 6.51 12.44 4.74
CA LEU A 44 6.07 12.41 6.14
C LEU A 44 5.00 13.46 6.43
N SER A 45 5.12 14.65 5.81
CA SER A 45 4.09 15.69 5.92
C SER A 45 2.79 15.29 5.22
N LYS A 46 2.86 14.61 4.08
CA LYS A 46 1.68 14.09 3.39
C LYS A 46 0.94 13.08 4.25
N ILE A 47 1.66 12.13 4.87
CA ILE A 47 1.05 11.15 5.79
C ILE A 47 0.49 11.86 7.01
N ASN A 48 1.20 12.84 7.57
CA ASN A 48 0.68 13.64 8.69
C ASN A 48 -0.64 14.34 8.35
N ASN A 49 -0.78 14.87 7.15
CA ASN A 49 -2.04 15.50 6.70
C ASN A 49 -3.21 14.51 6.66
N LEU A 50 -2.96 13.24 6.32
CA LEU A 50 -3.98 12.19 6.41
C LEU A 50 -4.40 11.94 7.86
N ILE A 51 -3.44 11.90 8.78
CA ILE A 51 -3.72 11.75 10.22
C ILE A 51 -4.56 12.93 10.74
N GLU A 52 -4.18 14.16 10.37
CA GLU A 52 -4.95 15.35 10.74
C GLU A 52 -6.38 15.34 10.17
N SER A 53 -6.57 14.82 8.96
CA SER A 53 -7.90 14.65 8.36
C SER A 53 -8.76 13.66 9.17
N VAL A 54 -8.17 12.54 9.63
CA VAL A 54 -8.87 11.56 10.48
C VAL A 54 -9.22 12.18 11.83
N LYS A 55 -8.28 12.90 12.45
CA LYS A 55 -8.53 13.62 13.70
C LYS A 55 -9.73 14.58 13.59
N GLN A 56 -9.76 15.37 12.52
CA GLN A 56 -10.85 16.31 12.28
C GLN A 56 -12.18 15.60 12.02
N LYS A 57 -12.16 14.54 11.24
CA LYS A 57 -13.37 13.79 10.87
C LYS A 57 -14.04 13.13 12.08
N TYR A 58 -13.26 12.56 12.99
CA TYR A 58 -13.76 11.77 14.13
C TYR A 58 -13.63 12.48 15.48
N GLY A 59 -13.04 13.66 15.53
CA GLY A 59 -12.85 14.40 16.76
C GLY A 59 -11.74 13.86 17.67
N TYR A 60 -10.80 13.07 17.12
CA TYR A 60 -9.70 12.49 17.87
C TYR A 60 -8.61 13.51 18.21
N LYS A 61 -7.90 13.23 19.29
CA LYS A 61 -6.63 13.90 19.64
C LYS A 61 -5.48 13.00 19.20
N ILE A 62 -4.27 13.55 19.15
CA ILE A 62 -3.09 12.78 18.75
C ILE A 62 -2.79 11.63 19.73
N GLU A 63 -3.12 11.81 20.99
CA GLU A 63 -2.94 10.83 22.07
C GLU A 63 -3.87 9.62 21.92
N ASP A 64 -4.95 9.74 21.14
CA ASP A 64 -5.91 8.65 20.90
C ASP A 64 -5.37 7.65 19.87
N PHE A 65 -4.29 7.99 19.16
CA PHE A 65 -3.68 7.08 18.17
C PHE A 65 -2.61 6.21 18.84
N LEU A 66 -2.83 4.91 18.89
CA LEU A 66 -1.86 3.92 19.37
C LEU A 66 -0.74 3.71 18.35
N LYS A 67 -1.11 3.55 17.07
CA LYS A 67 -0.20 3.20 15.99
C LYS A 67 -0.77 3.57 14.63
N ILE A 68 0.12 3.91 13.71
CA ILE A 68 -0.16 4.03 12.29
C ILE A 68 0.43 2.79 11.60
N ILE A 69 -0.41 2.04 10.92
CA ILE A 69 -0.03 0.92 10.06
C ILE A 69 -0.22 1.38 8.63
N HIS A 70 0.87 1.39 7.86
CA HIS A 70 0.87 1.75 6.45
C HIS A 70 1.16 0.50 5.63
N ILE A 71 0.22 0.09 4.79
CA ILE A 71 0.38 -1.02 3.86
C ILE A 71 0.52 -0.42 2.47
N VAL A 72 1.56 -0.81 1.74
CA VAL A 72 1.94 -0.20 0.46
C VAL A 72 2.49 -1.27 -0.49
N ASP A 73 2.18 -1.12 -1.77
CA ASP A 73 2.71 -1.97 -2.83
C ASP A 73 4.13 -1.53 -3.22
N MET A 74 5.03 -2.49 -3.46
CA MET A 74 6.38 -2.16 -3.92
C MET A 74 6.44 -1.92 -5.44
N ASP A 75 5.54 -2.49 -6.22
CA ASP A 75 5.48 -2.34 -7.70
C ASP A 75 6.84 -2.50 -8.38
N GLY A 76 7.66 -3.41 -7.88
CA GLY A 76 8.99 -3.65 -8.44
C GLY A 76 10.02 -2.54 -8.19
N ALA A 77 9.80 -1.60 -7.25
CA ALA A 77 10.65 -0.44 -7.01
C ALA A 77 12.13 -0.78 -6.73
N PHE A 78 12.43 -2.01 -6.30
CA PHE A 78 13.79 -2.48 -6.05
C PHE A 78 14.31 -3.45 -7.11
N CYS A 79 13.59 -3.62 -8.23
CA CYS A 79 13.87 -4.61 -9.28
C CYS A 79 14.22 -3.95 -10.62
N ASN A 80 14.94 -2.83 -10.62
CA ASN A 80 15.28 -2.10 -11.84
C ASN A 80 16.05 -2.94 -12.87
N ASP A 81 16.88 -3.87 -12.41
CA ASP A 81 17.64 -4.77 -13.28
C ASP A 81 16.77 -5.80 -14.03
N ALA A 82 15.53 -5.98 -13.60
CA ALA A 82 14.55 -6.86 -14.24
C ALA A 82 13.72 -6.13 -15.31
N ILE A 83 13.88 -4.82 -15.50
CA ILE A 83 13.11 -4.05 -16.46
C ILE A 83 13.63 -4.29 -17.86
N VAL A 84 12.74 -4.71 -18.76
CA VAL A 84 13.02 -4.95 -20.18
C VAL A 84 12.13 -4.11 -21.08
N GLU A 85 12.70 -3.60 -22.18
CA GLU A 85 11.96 -2.85 -23.19
C GLU A 85 11.12 -3.78 -24.05
N LYS A 86 9.83 -3.51 -24.10
CA LYS A 86 8.85 -4.20 -24.94
C LYS A 86 7.82 -3.22 -25.47
N ASP A 87 7.34 -3.43 -26.67
CA ASP A 87 6.24 -2.63 -27.24
C ASP A 87 4.89 -3.10 -26.69
N VAL A 88 4.67 -2.84 -25.41
CA VAL A 88 3.45 -3.15 -24.66
C VAL A 88 2.83 -1.86 -24.13
N GLU A 89 1.51 -1.87 -23.93
CA GLU A 89 0.83 -0.77 -23.25
C GLU A 89 0.94 -0.95 -21.73
N GLY A 90 1.40 0.09 -21.03
CA GLY A 90 1.53 0.05 -19.56
C GLY A 90 2.81 -0.61 -19.06
N VAL A 91 2.70 -1.24 -17.92
CA VAL A 91 3.78 -1.99 -17.24
C VAL A 91 3.23 -3.36 -16.87
N HIS A 92 3.90 -4.41 -17.32
CA HIS A 92 3.50 -5.78 -17.04
C HIS A 92 4.53 -6.46 -16.14
N TYR A 93 4.08 -7.02 -15.03
CA TYR A 93 4.92 -7.69 -14.05
C TYR A 93 4.91 -9.20 -14.27
N TYR A 94 6.10 -9.80 -14.30
CA TYR A 94 6.33 -11.23 -14.37
C TYR A 94 7.27 -11.67 -13.25
N LEU A 95 7.42 -12.97 -13.04
CA LEU A 95 8.28 -13.50 -11.98
C LEU A 95 9.76 -13.17 -12.18
N ASP A 96 10.19 -12.99 -13.42
CA ASP A 96 11.60 -12.82 -13.80
C ASP A 96 11.89 -11.49 -14.51
N CYS A 97 10.86 -10.75 -14.94
CA CYS A 97 11.04 -9.46 -15.60
C CYS A 97 9.85 -8.52 -15.41
N ILE A 98 10.08 -7.25 -15.75
CA ILE A 98 9.08 -6.19 -15.80
C ILE A 98 9.12 -5.61 -17.21
N GLU A 99 8.06 -5.80 -18.01
CA GLU A 99 7.99 -5.33 -19.39
C GLU A 99 7.34 -3.95 -19.45
N THR A 100 7.95 -3.04 -20.19
CA THR A 100 7.42 -1.70 -20.46
C THR A 100 7.99 -1.12 -21.75
N LYS A 101 7.22 -0.25 -22.39
CA LYS A 101 7.68 0.54 -23.55
C LYS A 101 8.66 1.64 -23.15
N TYR A 102 8.68 2.06 -21.89
CA TYR A 102 9.43 3.23 -21.41
C TYR A 102 10.33 2.90 -20.21
N PRO A 103 11.38 2.06 -20.39
CA PRO A 103 12.22 1.59 -19.30
C PRO A 103 12.87 2.73 -18.49
N ASP A 104 13.44 3.74 -19.14
CA ASP A 104 14.09 4.86 -18.46
C ASP A 104 13.11 5.67 -17.57
N TYR A 105 11.85 5.79 -18.02
CA TYR A 105 10.83 6.46 -17.23
C TYR A 105 10.46 5.62 -16.01
N LEU A 106 10.29 4.31 -16.18
CA LEU A 106 9.96 3.40 -15.11
C LEU A 106 11.08 3.32 -14.08
N ILE A 107 12.35 3.20 -14.52
CA ILE A 107 13.52 3.20 -13.64
C ILE A 107 13.55 4.46 -12.75
N ARG A 108 13.29 5.62 -13.33
CA ARG A 108 13.22 6.86 -12.52
C ARG A 108 12.12 6.84 -11.48
N LYS A 109 10.92 6.35 -11.84
CA LYS A 109 9.80 6.19 -10.91
C LYS A 109 10.13 5.19 -9.79
N HIS A 110 10.68 4.04 -10.15
CA HIS A 110 11.08 3.02 -9.19
C HIS A 110 12.15 3.53 -8.24
N THR A 111 13.17 4.22 -8.74
CA THR A 111 14.22 4.82 -7.91
C THR A 111 13.62 5.82 -6.90
N GLN A 112 12.76 6.72 -7.35
CA GLN A 112 12.07 7.66 -6.46
C GLN A 112 11.20 6.94 -5.41
N LYS A 113 10.44 5.93 -5.82
CA LYS A 113 9.62 5.11 -4.92
C LYS A 113 10.49 4.41 -3.89
N ALA A 114 11.57 3.77 -4.30
CA ALA A 114 12.51 3.08 -3.42
C ALA A 114 13.13 4.01 -2.35
N GLU A 115 13.50 5.23 -2.72
CA GLU A 115 14.01 6.24 -1.79
C GLU A 115 12.94 6.64 -0.76
N ILE A 116 11.71 6.87 -1.21
CA ILE A 116 10.57 7.20 -0.34
C ILE A 116 10.26 6.05 0.61
N LEU A 117 10.17 4.81 0.09
CA LEU A 117 9.94 3.62 0.91
C LEU A 117 11.03 3.42 1.95
N SER A 118 12.30 3.63 1.59
CA SER A 118 13.43 3.57 2.52
C SER A 118 13.34 4.63 3.62
N LYS A 119 12.90 5.85 3.26
CA LYS A 119 12.63 6.92 4.22
C LYS A 119 11.51 6.55 5.19
N LEU A 120 10.41 6.02 4.68
CA LEU A 120 9.25 5.58 5.47
C LEU A 120 9.62 4.43 6.39
N TYR A 121 10.36 3.43 5.88
CA TYR A 121 10.82 2.28 6.66
C TYR A 121 11.69 2.68 7.84
N SER A 122 12.57 3.66 7.64
CA SER A 122 13.43 4.20 8.70
C SER A 122 12.68 5.10 9.70
N SER A 123 11.43 5.47 9.43
CA SER A 123 10.64 6.36 10.28
C SER A 123 9.86 5.56 11.32
N GLY A 124 10.30 5.62 12.58
CA GLY A 124 9.62 4.92 13.68
C GLY A 124 8.38 5.64 14.22
N LYS A 125 8.22 6.94 13.92
CA LYS A 125 7.11 7.79 14.38
C LYS A 125 6.76 8.86 13.34
N ILE A 126 5.47 9.21 13.27
CA ILE A 126 4.98 10.37 12.52
C ILE A 126 4.10 11.18 13.47
N ASN A 127 4.39 12.48 13.63
CA ASN A 127 3.70 13.37 14.57
C ASN A 127 3.59 12.81 16.00
N GLY A 128 4.63 12.11 16.47
CA GLY A 128 4.64 11.49 17.80
C GLY A 128 3.98 10.12 17.91
N VAL A 129 3.13 9.74 16.94
CA VAL A 129 2.46 8.44 16.88
C VAL A 129 3.42 7.37 16.35
N SER A 130 3.41 6.18 16.95
CA SER A 130 4.17 5.02 16.47
C SER A 130 3.76 4.69 15.04
N TYR A 131 4.74 4.54 14.15
CA TYR A 131 4.52 4.27 12.73
C TYR A 131 5.21 2.98 12.31
N ARG A 132 4.51 2.17 11.50
CA ARG A 132 5.06 0.99 10.86
C ARG A 132 4.54 0.91 9.43
N ILE A 133 5.44 0.57 8.50
CA ILE A 133 5.13 0.30 7.12
C ILE A 133 5.30 -1.20 6.84
N TYR A 134 4.39 -1.75 6.05
CA TYR A 134 4.40 -3.11 5.55
C TYR A 134 4.30 -3.08 4.03
N PHE A 135 4.96 -4.01 3.39
CA PHE A 135 5.11 -4.03 1.94
C PHE A 135 4.47 -5.27 1.34
N ASN A 136 3.64 -5.09 0.33
CA ASN A 136 3.33 -6.14 -0.61
C ASN A 136 4.46 -6.28 -1.62
N SER A 137 4.83 -7.51 -2.01
CA SER A 137 6.00 -7.77 -2.87
C SER A 137 5.87 -7.13 -4.26
N CYS A 138 4.69 -7.13 -4.84
CA CYS A 138 4.31 -6.37 -6.02
C CYS A 138 3.08 -5.54 -5.67
N ASN A 139 1.92 -6.19 -5.60
CA ASN A 139 0.65 -5.65 -5.13
C ASN A 139 -0.03 -6.63 -4.17
N LEU A 140 -1.18 -6.25 -3.62
CA LEU A 140 -1.91 -7.08 -2.66
C LEU A 140 -2.38 -8.38 -3.32
N GLU A 141 -2.89 -8.34 -4.55
CA GLU A 141 -3.40 -9.49 -5.28
C GLU A 141 -2.31 -10.55 -5.48
N HIS A 142 -1.07 -10.14 -5.78
CA HIS A 142 0.05 -11.07 -5.87
C HIS A 142 0.33 -11.76 -4.52
N VAL A 143 0.27 -11.02 -3.42
CA VAL A 143 0.50 -11.58 -2.08
C VAL A 143 -0.60 -12.56 -1.69
N LEU A 144 -1.87 -12.23 -1.97
CA LEU A 144 -3.01 -13.04 -1.52
C LEU A 144 -3.29 -14.24 -2.42
N PHE A 145 -3.09 -14.11 -3.73
CA PHE A 145 -3.52 -15.10 -4.74
C PHE A 145 -2.37 -15.65 -5.58
N ASN A 146 -1.15 -15.13 -5.42
CA ASN A 146 0.03 -15.50 -6.19
C ASN A 146 -0.16 -15.29 -7.71
N GLU A 147 -0.90 -14.27 -8.11
CA GLU A 147 -1.15 -13.89 -9.49
C GLU A 147 -0.53 -12.54 -9.82
N LEU A 148 0.29 -12.51 -10.88
CA LEU A 148 0.91 -11.30 -11.43
C LEU A 148 0.23 -10.96 -12.77
N LYS A 149 -0.83 -10.18 -12.73
CA LYS A 149 -1.51 -9.62 -13.91
C LYS A 149 -2.16 -8.29 -13.56
N ASP A 150 -2.52 -7.53 -14.57
CA ASP A 150 -3.37 -6.37 -14.40
C ASP A 150 -4.82 -6.83 -14.18
N PHE A 151 -5.32 -6.59 -12.98
CA PHE A 151 -6.71 -6.86 -12.63
C PHE A 151 -7.57 -5.63 -12.85
N THR A 152 -8.78 -5.83 -13.34
CA THR A 152 -9.80 -4.79 -13.36
C THR A 152 -10.27 -4.46 -11.94
N ASP A 153 -10.89 -3.29 -11.76
CA ASP A 153 -11.43 -2.90 -10.44
C ASP A 153 -12.49 -3.90 -9.94
N ASP A 154 -13.30 -4.46 -10.85
CA ASP A 154 -14.32 -5.47 -10.52
C ASP A 154 -13.64 -6.79 -10.06
N GLU A 155 -12.62 -7.28 -10.78
CA GLU A 155 -11.85 -8.46 -10.37
C GLU A 155 -11.20 -8.25 -8.99
N LYS A 156 -10.64 -7.09 -8.74
CA LYS A 156 -10.03 -6.76 -7.41
C LYS A 156 -11.07 -6.75 -6.30
N ALA A 157 -12.27 -6.23 -6.58
CA ALA A 157 -13.35 -6.23 -5.61
C ALA A 157 -13.82 -7.66 -5.27
N ASP A 158 -14.08 -8.49 -6.29
CA ASP A 158 -14.48 -9.89 -6.11
C ASP A 158 -13.41 -10.67 -5.32
N MET A 159 -12.12 -10.50 -5.67
CA MET A 159 -11.01 -11.15 -4.98
C MET A 159 -10.89 -10.69 -3.52
N ALA A 160 -11.12 -9.41 -3.25
CA ALA A 160 -11.07 -8.87 -1.88
C ALA A 160 -12.19 -9.43 -1.01
N ASP A 161 -13.40 -9.56 -1.56
CA ASP A 161 -14.55 -10.13 -0.88
C ASP A 161 -14.34 -11.64 -0.59
N ASP A 162 -13.90 -12.41 -1.58
CA ASP A 162 -13.56 -13.82 -1.43
C ASP A 162 -12.51 -14.05 -0.34
N PHE A 163 -11.51 -13.18 -0.30
CA PHE A 163 -10.46 -13.24 0.71
C PHE A 163 -10.98 -12.91 2.11
N ALA A 164 -11.78 -11.87 2.25
CA ALA A 164 -12.38 -11.49 3.53
C ALA A 164 -13.29 -12.61 4.07
N GLU A 165 -14.14 -13.21 3.22
CA GLU A 165 -15.02 -14.33 3.60
C GLU A 165 -14.23 -15.57 4.05
N LYS A 166 -13.10 -15.87 3.41
CA LYS A 166 -12.24 -17.01 3.75
C LYS A 166 -11.77 -16.98 5.21
N PHE A 167 -11.49 -15.78 5.73
CA PHE A 167 -10.94 -15.56 7.07
C PHE A 167 -11.96 -15.02 8.08
N GLU A 168 -13.23 -14.85 7.70
CA GLU A 168 -14.27 -14.42 8.63
C GLU A 168 -14.42 -15.43 9.77
N GLY A 169 -14.27 -14.96 11.02
CA GLY A 169 -14.28 -15.79 12.23
C GLY A 169 -13.10 -16.76 12.35
N LYS A 170 -12.04 -16.57 11.56
CA LYS A 170 -10.84 -17.42 11.53
C LYS A 170 -9.56 -16.60 11.49
N VAL A 171 -9.56 -15.46 12.16
CA VAL A 171 -8.42 -14.53 12.13
C VAL A 171 -7.11 -15.17 12.62
N GLU A 172 -7.17 -16.24 13.42
CA GLU A 172 -6.00 -17.00 13.88
C GLU A 172 -5.31 -17.78 12.73
N ASP A 173 -6.03 -18.03 11.62
CA ASP A 173 -5.51 -18.72 10.44
C ASP A 173 -4.89 -17.75 9.42
N PHE A 174 -5.07 -16.45 9.62
CA PHE A 174 -4.50 -15.37 8.82
C PHE A 174 -3.04 -15.07 9.25
#